data_a906ce3188c889998cc9adff2a224d2b
#
_entry.id   a906ce3188c889998cc9adff2a224d2b
#
_cell.length_a   1.000
_cell.length_b   1.000
_cell.length_c   1.000
_cell.angle_alpha   90.00
_cell.angle_beta   90.00
_cell.angle_gamma   90.00
#
_symmetry.space_group_name_H-M   'P 1'
#
loop_
_entity.id
_entity.type
_entity.pdbx_description
1 polymer ?
#
loop_
_entity_poly.entity_id
_entity_poly.type
_entity_poly.pdbx_seq_one_letter_code
_entity_poly.pdbx_strand_id
1 'polypeptide(L)'
;MPSQLTGSVALPNDECLLFSDNVFHVLDAVSGTVGDGPLPITDRFTGLWSMGKVVPVYWGCGKMFFFNGPEFVRFDLRTQQVDYPEPRIVAHGWPGLWPSGIDAAFNAGNGKIYFFKGGSYIRYDMALDRADLGYPRSIAENWPGIWPDGVDAALCPDGVTVVFFRGTEHVIYDLLGDAVVAGPLPNDGLAIDPLPSGFMRPARDLTPEQANGIVAHLAQRGQLTLKEGQNPLRIGGDGTILSPTPRQRIALSPALVAGVRYANKLNRSADVIDNVDQRMAVALWRLARWANASSPDVEVITHLGIGHGGPNPDDCHNLGRAIDFAGIEGRLSGRPFALDVLRDWGSRPASSAVVTTIAAPLSATRNASRSSG
;
A
#
# COMPACT_ATOMS: atom_id res chain seq x y z
N MET A 1 17.09 -20.11 -3.93
CA MET A 1 16.84 -18.67 -4.23
C MET A 1 17.62 -18.29 -5.47
N PRO A 2 17.06 -17.54 -6.44
CA PRO A 2 17.85 -17.07 -7.57
C PRO A 2 18.89 -16.06 -7.09
N SER A 3 20.07 -16.13 -7.68
CA SER A 3 21.14 -15.18 -7.37
C SER A 3 20.83 -13.77 -7.92
N GLN A 4 19.99 -13.69 -8.96
CA GLN A 4 19.60 -12.43 -9.61
C GLN A 4 18.09 -12.38 -9.80
N LEU A 5 17.44 -11.27 -9.44
CA LEU A 5 16.02 -11.03 -9.62
C LEU A 5 15.77 -10.03 -10.74
N THR A 6 14.71 -10.27 -11.50
CA THR A 6 14.25 -9.38 -12.57
C THR A 6 12.94 -8.68 -12.24
N GLY A 7 12.28 -9.09 -11.15
CA GLY A 7 11.06 -8.48 -10.67
C GLY A 7 10.60 -9.10 -9.35
N SER A 8 9.74 -8.41 -8.63
CA SER A 8 9.13 -8.93 -7.41
C SER A 8 7.78 -8.25 -7.15
N VAL A 9 6.87 -8.95 -6.46
CA VAL A 9 5.56 -8.42 -6.10
C VAL A 9 5.02 -9.07 -4.85
N ALA A 10 4.37 -8.29 -4.00
CA ALA A 10 3.62 -8.78 -2.85
C ALA A 10 2.13 -8.90 -3.20
N LEU A 11 1.49 -10.00 -2.80
CA LEU A 11 0.11 -10.35 -3.10
C LEU A 11 -0.76 -10.41 -1.84
N PRO A 12 -2.09 -10.21 -1.96
CA PRO A 12 -2.99 -10.17 -0.80
C PRO A 12 -3.24 -11.55 -0.13
N ASN A 13 -2.69 -12.63 -0.66
CA ASN A 13 -2.78 -13.99 -0.11
C ASN A 13 -1.56 -14.40 0.71
N ASP A 14 -0.83 -13.41 1.24
CA ASP A 14 0.37 -13.60 2.05
C ASP A 14 1.58 -14.16 1.27
N GLU A 15 1.54 -14.12 -0.06
CA GLU A 15 2.66 -14.51 -0.92
C GLU A 15 3.39 -13.29 -1.47
N CYS A 16 4.71 -13.38 -1.53
CA CYS A 16 5.56 -12.53 -2.34
C CYS A 16 6.17 -13.36 -3.45
N LEU A 17 6.10 -12.89 -4.68
CA LEU A 17 6.68 -13.57 -5.83
C LEU A 17 7.99 -12.89 -6.23
N LEU A 18 9.02 -13.68 -6.41
CA LEU A 18 10.38 -13.26 -6.75
C LEU A 18 10.72 -13.84 -8.12
N PHE A 19 10.77 -12.98 -9.14
CA PHE A 19 10.94 -13.37 -10.53
C PHE A 19 12.42 -13.35 -10.93
N SER A 20 12.81 -14.35 -11.71
CA SER A 20 14.13 -14.46 -12.33
C SER A 20 13.92 -15.00 -13.76
N ASP A 21 14.06 -14.13 -14.74
CA ASP A 21 13.73 -14.41 -16.14
C ASP A 21 12.33 -14.99 -16.33
N ASN A 22 12.22 -16.27 -16.72
CA ASN A 22 10.95 -16.96 -16.98
C ASN A 22 10.45 -17.84 -15.85
N VAL A 23 11.05 -17.72 -14.67
CA VAL A 23 10.64 -18.48 -13.46
C VAL A 23 10.38 -17.53 -12.30
N PHE A 24 9.68 -18.03 -11.28
CA PHE A 24 9.53 -17.32 -10.01
C PHE A 24 9.66 -18.25 -8.82
N HIS A 25 10.01 -17.68 -7.68
CA HIS A 25 9.98 -18.30 -6.35
C HIS A 25 8.86 -17.66 -5.52
N VAL A 26 8.29 -18.45 -4.63
CA VAL A 26 7.31 -17.95 -3.64
C VAL A 26 8.02 -17.72 -2.33
N LEU A 27 7.91 -16.50 -1.82
CA LEU A 27 8.29 -16.15 -0.45
C LEU A 27 6.99 -16.02 0.35
N ASP A 28 6.87 -16.79 1.40
CA ASP A 28 5.75 -16.72 2.34
C ASP A 28 5.97 -15.51 3.27
N ALA A 29 5.07 -14.54 3.21
CA ALA A 29 5.22 -13.32 4.00
C ALA A 29 4.97 -13.54 5.50
N VAL A 30 4.27 -14.60 5.88
CA VAL A 30 3.97 -14.91 7.29
C VAL A 30 5.16 -15.56 7.99
N SER A 31 5.85 -16.48 7.31
CA SER A 31 7.09 -17.07 7.83
C SER A 31 8.33 -16.23 7.54
N GLY A 32 8.25 -15.33 6.55
CA GLY A 32 9.37 -14.52 6.08
C GLY A 32 10.39 -15.29 5.23
N THR A 33 10.08 -16.52 4.82
CA THR A 33 11.05 -17.44 4.17
C THR A 33 10.64 -17.78 2.74
N VAL A 34 11.63 -18.05 1.90
CA VAL A 34 11.42 -18.52 0.53
C VAL A 34 11.08 -20.00 0.56
N GLY A 35 9.94 -20.36 -0.04
CA GLY A 35 9.46 -21.71 -0.22
C GLY A 35 10.09 -22.42 -1.42
N ASP A 36 9.42 -23.50 -1.84
CA ASP A 36 9.83 -24.30 -3.00
C ASP A 36 9.81 -23.47 -4.29
N GLY A 37 10.69 -23.82 -5.20
CA GLY A 37 10.82 -23.20 -6.51
C GLY A 37 12.14 -23.60 -7.18
N PRO A 38 12.42 -23.17 -8.40
CA PRO A 38 11.66 -22.23 -9.24
C PRO A 38 10.44 -22.87 -9.93
N LEU A 39 9.41 -22.05 -10.13
CA LEU A 39 8.21 -22.42 -10.90
C LEU A 39 8.19 -21.63 -12.22
N PRO A 40 7.84 -22.22 -13.38
CA PRO A 40 7.67 -21.48 -14.62
C PRO A 40 6.58 -20.42 -14.50
N ILE A 41 6.82 -19.22 -15.06
CA ILE A 41 5.83 -18.13 -15.05
C ILE A 41 4.53 -18.57 -15.71
N THR A 42 4.62 -19.32 -16.82
CA THR A 42 3.47 -19.78 -17.60
C THR A 42 2.57 -20.77 -16.87
N ASP A 43 3.07 -21.44 -15.85
CA ASP A 43 2.27 -22.41 -15.06
C ASP A 43 1.22 -21.70 -14.19
N ARG A 44 1.52 -20.47 -13.75
CA ARG A 44 0.61 -19.67 -12.93
C ARG A 44 -0.04 -18.52 -13.71
N PHE A 45 0.69 -17.93 -14.66
CA PHE A 45 0.27 -16.74 -15.37
C PHE A 45 0.13 -17.03 -16.86
N THR A 46 -0.94 -17.76 -17.21
CA THR A 46 -1.28 -18.10 -18.61
C THR A 46 -1.51 -16.85 -19.44
N GLY A 47 -0.88 -16.78 -20.62
CA GLY A 47 -0.99 -15.65 -21.53
C GLY A 47 0.08 -14.56 -21.38
N LEU A 48 1.04 -14.74 -20.46
CA LEU A 48 2.24 -13.91 -20.41
C LEU A 48 3.29 -14.35 -21.44
N TRP A 49 4.27 -13.48 -21.69
CA TRP A 49 5.44 -13.81 -22.51
C TRP A 49 6.20 -15.01 -21.94
N SER A 50 6.63 -15.89 -22.81
CA SER A 50 7.45 -17.04 -22.42
C SER A 50 8.92 -16.69 -22.21
N MET A 51 9.36 -15.49 -22.61
CA MET A 51 10.73 -14.99 -22.49
C MET A 51 10.78 -13.49 -22.22
N GLY A 52 11.89 -13.03 -21.65
CA GLY A 52 12.17 -11.63 -21.37
C GLY A 52 12.06 -11.27 -19.89
N LYS A 53 12.57 -10.09 -19.55
CA LYS A 53 12.47 -9.52 -18.20
C LYS A 53 11.02 -9.12 -17.92
N VAL A 54 10.42 -9.74 -16.93
CA VAL A 54 9.04 -9.43 -16.51
C VAL A 54 9.08 -8.65 -15.21
N VAL A 55 8.50 -7.44 -15.20
CA VAL A 55 8.35 -6.62 -14.00
C VAL A 55 6.88 -6.63 -13.56
N PRO A 56 6.52 -7.32 -12.47
CA PRO A 56 5.16 -7.41 -11.98
C PRO A 56 4.82 -6.24 -11.06
N VAL A 57 3.55 -5.83 -11.08
CA VAL A 57 2.96 -4.87 -10.12
C VAL A 57 1.56 -5.30 -9.75
N TYR A 58 1.28 -5.45 -8.45
CA TYR A 58 -0.08 -5.62 -7.97
C TYR A 58 -0.79 -4.27 -7.88
N TRP A 59 -1.83 -4.09 -8.70
CA TRP A 59 -2.63 -2.86 -8.71
C TRP A 59 -3.65 -2.79 -7.56
N GLY A 60 -4.19 -3.92 -7.18
CA GLY A 60 -5.31 -4.02 -6.26
C GLY A 60 -6.54 -4.66 -6.91
N CYS A 61 -7.57 -4.95 -6.11
CA CYS A 61 -8.82 -5.56 -6.58
C CYS A 61 -8.65 -6.85 -7.41
N GLY A 62 -7.58 -7.62 -7.14
CA GLY A 62 -7.26 -8.84 -7.87
C GLY A 62 -6.59 -8.61 -9.23
N LYS A 63 -6.15 -7.40 -9.54
CA LYS A 63 -5.46 -7.09 -10.80
C LYS A 63 -3.96 -6.94 -10.61
N MET A 64 -3.22 -7.57 -11.50
CA MET A 64 -1.77 -7.41 -11.65
C MET A 64 -1.45 -6.86 -13.04
N PHE A 65 -0.39 -6.08 -13.11
CA PHE A 65 0.22 -5.69 -14.37
C PHE A 65 1.61 -6.30 -14.46
N PHE A 66 1.94 -6.76 -15.66
CA PHE A 66 3.26 -7.26 -15.99
C PHE A 66 3.82 -6.41 -17.13
N PHE A 67 5.03 -5.94 -16.97
CA PHE A 67 5.74 -5.14 -17.97
C PHE A 67 6.88 -5.93 -18.57
N ASN A 68 7.04 -5.84 -19.90
CA ASN A 68 8.16 -6.40 -20.64
C ASN A 68 8.59 -5.38 -21.70
N GLY A 69 9.65 -4.62 -21.42
CA GLY A 69 10.06 -3.50 -22.28
C GLY A 69 8.92 -2.51 -22.52
N PRO A 70 8.59 -2.18 -23.79
CA PRO A 70 7.56 -1.19 -24.12
C PRO A 70 6.12 -1.71 -23.97
N GLU A 71 5.94 -2.96 -23.59
CA GLU A 71 4.64 -3.63 -23.52
C GLU A 71 4.22 -3.93 -22.09
N PHE A 72 2.91 -4.07 -21.89
CA PHE A 72 2.34 -4.56 -20.63
C PHE A 72 1.12 -5.45 -20.86
N VAL A 73 0.87 -6.33 -19.90
CA VAL A 73 -0.31 -7.19 -19.83
C VAL A 73 -0.98 -6.98 -18.48
N ARG A 74 -2.32 -6.93 -18.47
CA ARG A 74 -3.12 -6.96 -17.24
C ARG A 74 -3.67 -8.36 -17.01
N PHE A 75 -3.42 -8.90 -15.83
CA PHE A 75 -3.83 -10.23 -15.40
C PHE A 75 -4.84 -10.15 -14.26
N ASP A 76 -5.91 -10.94 -14.32
CA ASP A 76 -6.90 -11.06 -13.24
C ASP A 76 -6.58 -12.30 -12.39
N LEU A 77 -6.20 -12.09 -11.13
CA LEU A 77 -5.91 -13.16 -10.17
C LEU A 77 -7.15 -14.01 -9.80
N ARG A 78 -8.35 -13.51 -10.03
CA ARG A 78 -9.59 -14.24 -9.70
C ARG A 78 -9.97 -15.23 -10.79
N THR A 79 -9.81 -14.82 -12.06
CA THR A 79 -10.08 -15.68 -13.23
C THR A 79 -8.87 -16.45 -13.70
N GLN A 80 -7.66 -16.09 -13.20
CA GLN A 80 -6.36 -16.66 -13.60
C GLN A 80 -6.12 -16.51 -15.12
N GLN A 81 -6.49 -15.35 -15.68
CA GLN A 81 -6.39 -15.06 -17.11
C GLN A 81 -5.91 -13.62 -17.36
N VAL A 82 -5.33 -13.40 -18.52
CA VAL A 82 -5.08 -12.07 -19.04
C VAL A 82 -6.40 -11.40 -19.44
N ASP A 83 -6.53 -10.09 -19.18
CA ASP A 83 -7.73 -9.33 -19.52
C ASP A 83 -7.83 -9.02 -21.03
N TYR A 84 -6.73 -9.15 -21.75
CA TYR A 84 -6.64 -8.87 -23.19
C TYR A 84 -5.84 -9.96 -23.89
N PRO A 85 -6.23 -10.37 -25.12
CA PRO A 85 -5.51 -11.41 -25.86
C PRO A 85 -4.11 -10.97 -26.29
N GLU A 86 -3.90 -9.67 -26.49
CA GLU A 86 -2.63 -9.10 -26.96
C GLU A 86 -2.06 -8.12 -25.93
N PRO A 87 -0.73 -8.06 -25.79
CA PRO A 87 -0.07 -7.05 -24.97
C PRO A 87 -0.40 -5.62 -25.43
N ARG A 88 -0.42 -4.68 -24.51
CA ARG A 88 -0.65 -3.26 -24.76
C ARG A 88 0.63 -2.47 -24.61
N ILE A 89 0.68 -1.31 -25.25
CA ILE A 89 1.85 -0.43 -25.26
C ILE A 89 1.83 0.52 -24.06
N VAL A 90 2.95 0.58 -23.32
CA VAL A 90 3.11 1.42 -22.11
C VAL A 90 2.81 2.89 -22.42
N ALA A 91 3.31 3.42 -23.57
CA ALA A 91 3.09 4.80 -23.98
C ALA A 91 1.61 5.21 -24.08
N HIS A 92 0.71 4.25 -24.30
CA HIS A 92 -0.72 4.51 -24.49
C HIS A 92 -1.54 4.23 -23.21
N GLY A 93 -1.03 3.38 -22.32
CA GLY A 93 -1.78 2.93 -21.14
C GLY A 93 -1.30 3.52 -19.81
N TRP A 94 -0.10 4.14 -19.78
CA TRP A 94 0.53 4.62 -18.54
C TRP A 94 1.03 6.06 -18.69
N PRO A 95 0.14 7.07 -18.52
CA PRO A 95 0.49 8.47 -18.69
C PRO A 95 1.66 8.91 -17.79
N GLY A 96 2.74 9.38 -18.41
CA GLY A 96 3.93 9.86 -17.72
C GLY A 96 4.98 8.79 -17.41
N LEU A 97 4.72 7.50 -17.69
CA LEU A 97 5.71 6.45 -17.56
C LEU A 97 6.63 6.40 -18.82
N TRP A 98 7.82 5.84 -18.68
CA TRP A 98 8.75 5.70 -19.81
C TRP A 98 8.19 4.74 -20.88
N PRO A 99 8.09 5.18 -22.15
CA PRO A 99 7.55 4.35 -23.23
C PRO A 99 8.36 3.07 -23.49
N SER A 100 9.64 3.08 -23.16
CA SER A 100 10.57 1.97 -23.34
C SER A 100 10.53 0.92 -22.23
N GLY A 101 9.57 1.04 -21.29
CA GLY A 101 9.42 0.13 -20.15
C GLY A 101 10.15 0.56 -18.90
N ILE A 102 10.19 -0.32 -17.93
CA ILE A 102 10.68 -0.09 -16.55
C ILE A 102 11.66 -1.20 -16.16
N ASP A 103 12.47 -0.93 -15.14
CA ASP A 103 13.43 -1.91 -14.61
C ASP A 103 12.91 -2.59 -13.35
N ALA A 104 12.21 -1.85 -12.47
CA ALA A 104 11.60 -2.35 -11.25
C ALA A 104 10.36 -1.54 -10.87
N ALA A 105 9.51 -2.10 -10.04
CA ALA A 105 8.36 -1.39 -9.48
C ALA A 105 7.90 -2.00 -8.16
N PHE A 106 7.27 -1.19 -7.31
CA PHE A 106 6.51 -1.67 -6.17
C PHE A 106 5.28 -0.79 -5.88
N ASN A 107 4.23 -1.40 -5.37
CA ASN A 107 3.06 -0.70 -4.83
C ASN A 107 3.30 -0.44 -3.33
N ALA A 108 3.30 0.82 -2.93
CA ALA A 108 3.53 1.21 -1.54
C ALA A 108 2.29 1.02 -0.63
N GLY A 109 1.18 0.49 -1.16
CA GLY A 109 -0.05 0.25 -0.38
C GLY A 109 -0.78 1.52 0.10
N ASN A 110 -0.37 2.68 -0.38
CA ASN A 110 -0.90 4.01 -0.01
C ASN A 110 -1.48 4.78 -1.21
N GLY A 111 -1.84 4.07 -2.29
CA GLY A 111 -2.35 4.67 -3.54
C GLY A 111 -1.26 5.14 -4.50
N LYS A 112 0.00 4.88 -4.19
CA LYS A 112 1.15 5.19 -5.05
C LYS A 112 1.90 3.92 -5.45
N ILE A 113 2.34 3.89 -6.70
CA ILE A 113 3.30 2.93 -7.23
C ILE A 113 4.59 3.68 -7.57
N TYR A 114 5.71 3.10 -7.22
CA TYR A 114 7.03 3.59 -7.59
C TYR A 114 7.58 2.72 -8.71
N PHE A 115 7.96 3.36 -9.80
CA PHE A 115 8.60 2.75 -10.97
C PHE A 115 10.02 3.25 -11.09
N PHE A 116 10.95 2.35 -11.40
CA PHE A 116 12.38 2.64 -11.52
C PHE A 116 12.86 2.33 -12.92
N LYS A 117 13.76 3.19 -13.45
CA LYS A 117 14.46 2.96 -14.71
C LYS A 117 15.81 3.67 -14.70
N GLY A 118 16.90 2.87 -14.82
CA GLY A 118 18.24 3.42 -14.65
C GLY A 118 18.33 4.22 -13.37
N GLY A 119 19.05 5.33 -13.36
CA GLY A 119 19.22 6.20 -12.20
C GLY A 119 18.00 7.07 -11.82
N SER A 120 16.81 6.77 -12.35
CA SER A 120 15.63 7.60 -12.17
C SER A 120 14.42 6.78 -11.67
N TYR A 121 13.48 7.48 -11.03
CA TYR A 121 12.21 6.87 -10.61
C TYR A 121 11.01 7.78 -10.88
N ILE A 122 9.84 7.17 -11.02
CA ILE A 122 8.54 7.84 -11.15
C ILE A 122 7.63 7.38 -10.01
N ARG A 123 7.00 8.35 -9.33
CA ARG A 123 5.88 8.09 -8.44
C ARG A 123 4.59 8.24 -9.23
N TYR A 124 3.80 7.18 -9.27
CA TYR A 124 2.56 7.09 -10.04
C TYR A 124 1.36 7.11 -9.11
N ASP A 125 0.40 7.99 -9.37
CA ASP A 125 -0.85 8.10 -8.64
C ASP A 125 -1.88 7.12 -9.21
N MET A 126 -2.27 6.13 -8.43
CA MET A 126 -3.24 5.10 -8.85
C MET A 126 -4.65 5.65 -9.01
N ALA A 127 -5.02 6.69 -8.26
CA ALA A 127 -6.34 7.30 -8.31
C ALA A 127 -6.49 8.25 -9.51
N LEU A 128 -5.43 8.99 -9.85
CA LEU A 128 -5.38 9.88 -11.01
C LEU A 128 -4.96 9.15 -12.29
N ASP A 129 -4.51 7.90 -12.16
CA ASP A 129 -4.00 7.06 -13.24
C ASP A 129 -2.93 7.75 -14.10
N ARG A 130 -1.94 8.35 -13.42
CA ARG A 130 -0.83 9.06 -14.07
C ARG A 130 0.36 9.27 -13.14
N ALA A 131 1.52 9.56 -13.72
CA ALA A 131 2.68 10.01 -12.96
C ALA A 131 2.38 11.32 -12.21
N ASP A 132 2.88 11.45 -10.99
CA ASP A 132 2.83 12.70 -10.23
C ASP A 132 3.65 13.80 -10.94
N LEU A 133 3.25 15.05 -10.73
CA LEU A 133 3.97 16.19 -11.30
C LEU A 133 5.40 16.28 -10.76
N GLY A 134 6.34 16.66 -11.63
CA GLY A 134 7.74 16.81 -11.29
C GLY A 134 8.53 15.49 -11.30
N TYR A 135 7.99 14.41 -11.88
CA TYR A 135 8.69 13.16 -12.14
C TYR A 135 9.02 13.00 -13.64
N PRO A 136 10.08 12.27 -14.02
CA PRO A 136 10.98 11.47 -13.18
C PRO A 136 11.90 12.28 -12.27
N ARG A 137 12.39 11.65 -11.17
CA ARG A 137 13.39 12.19 -10.26
C ARG A 137 14.59 11.26 -10.14
N SER A 138 15.72 11.80 -9.67
CA SER A 138 16.96 11.05 -9.44
C SER A 138 16.86 10.12 -8.23
N ILE A 139 17.30 8.86 -8.39
CA ILE A 139 17.46 7.92 -7.27
C ILE A 139 18.52 8.47 -6.29
N ALA A 140 19.65 8.94 -6.79
CA ALA A 140 20.76 9.44 -5.96
C ALA A 140 20.37 10.56 -4.98
N GLU A 141 19.38 11.38 -5.37
CA GLU A 141 18.93 12.52 -4.57
C GLU A 141 17.78 12.18 -3.61
N ASN A 142 17.01 11.13 -3.89
CA ASN A 142 15.74 10.91 -3.20
C ASN A 142 15.63 9.53 -2.52
N TRP A 143 16.64 8.66 -2.68
CA TRP A 143 16.67 7.31 -2.10
C TRP A 143 18.05 7.05 -1.49
N PRO A 144 18.35 7.65 -0.32
CA PRO A 144 19.67 7.55 0.28
C PRO A 144 20.04 6.11 0.64
N GLY A 145 21.21 5.68 0.17
CA GLY A 145 21.78 4.37 0.49
C GLY A 145 21.44 3.22 -0.47
N ILE A 146 20.51 3.40 -1.43
CA ILE A 146 20.36 2.42 -2.52
C ILE A 146 21.29 2.78 -3.70
N TRP A 147 21.38 1.89 -4.69
CA TRP A 147 22.24 2.08 -5.86
C TRP A 147 21.74 3.24 -6.75
N PRO A 148 22.55 4.28 -6.96
CA PRO A 148 22.11 5.52 -7.63
C PRO A 148 21.85 5.36 -9.13
N ASP A 149 22.36 4.33 -9.76
CA ASP A 149 22.26 4.02 -11.18
C ASP A 149 21.20 2.97 -11.51
N GLY A 150 20.42 2.52 -10.51
CA GLY A 150 19.23 1.69 -10.73
C GLY A 150 19.12 0.48 -9.81
N VAL A 151 17.96 -0.17 -9.90
CA VAL A 151 17.63 -1.40 -9.20
C VAL A 151 16.97 -2.39 -10.16
N ASP A 152 17.15 -3.68 -9.92
CA ASP A 152 16.65 -4.75 -10.79
C ASP A 152 15.25 -5.23 -10.39
N ALA A 153 14.93 -5.17 -9.10
CA ALA A 153 13.61 -5.47 -8.55
C ALA A 153 13.37 -4.71 -7.24
N ALA A 154 12.12 -4.57 -6.84
CA ALA A 154 11.74 -3.94 -5.58
C ALA A 154 10.49 -4.60 -4.99
N LEU A 155 10.57 -5.06 -3.73
CA LEU A 155 9.49 -5.72 -3.01
C LEU A 155 9.06 -4.90 -1.80
N CYS A 156 7.78 -4.56 -1.72
CA CYS A 156 7.21 -3.84 -0.58
C CYS A 156 6.02 -4.63 -0.02
N PRO A 157 6.22 -5.52 0.95
CA PRO A 157 5.18 -6.41 1.43
C PRO A 157 4.26 -5.78 2.48
N ASP A 158 4.73 -4.75 3.21
CA ASP A 158 4.01 -4.09 4.29
C ASP A 158 3.71 -2.61 4.02
N GLY A 159 4.18 -2.09 2.89
CA GLY A 159 4.05 -0.69 2.51
C GLY A 159 4.93 0.27 3.34
N VAL A 160 5.76 -0.23 4.23
CA VAL A 160 6.69 0.54 5.07
C VAL A 160 8.13 0.15 4.77
N THR A 161 8.36 -1.14 4.51
CA THR A 161 9.68 -1.70 4.23
C THR A 161 9.77 -2.05 2.75
N VAL A 162 10.85 -1.66 2.09
CA VAL A 162 11.14 -2.05 0.70
C VAL A 162 12.45 -2.82 0.66
N VAL A 163 12.43 -4.00 0.05
CA VAL A 163 13.64 -4.72 -0.31
C VAL A 163 13.98 -4.37 -1.75
N PHE A 164 15.08 -3.66 -1.94
CA PHE A 164 15.62 -3.37 -3.28
C PHE A 164 16.70 -4.38 -3.64
N PHE A 165 16.65 -4.86 -4.88
CA PHE A 165 17.57 -5.85 -5.41
C PHE A 165 18.41 -5.27 -6.53
N ARG A 166 19.70 -5.61 -6.54
CA ARG A 166 20.61 -5.32 -7.63
C ARG A 166 21.68 -6.40 -7.78
N GLY A 167 21.75 -7.01 -8.98
CA GLY A 167 22.65 -8.14 -9.18
C GLY A 167 22.35 -9.26 -8.20
N THR A 168 23.36 -9.65 -7.42
CA THR A 168 23.27 -10.72 -6.43
C THR A 168 23.04 -10.23 -5.00
N GLU A 169 22.74 -8.97 -4.82
CA GLU A 169 22.59 -8.32 -3.51
C GLU A 169 21.25 -7.63 -3.34
N HIS A 170 20.86 -7.44 -2.09
CA HIS A 170 19.70 -6.64 -1.69
C HIS A 170 20.01 -5.72 -0.53
N VAL A 171 19.23 -4.64 -0.43
CA VAL A 171 19.18 -3.76 0.74
C VAL A 171 17.74 -3.67 1.25
N ILE A 172 17.59 -3.47 2.54
CA ILE A 172 16.29 -3.23 3.18
C ILE A 172 16.19 -1.74 3.48
N TYR A 173 15.15 -1.11 2.98
CA TYR A 173 14.88 0.32 3.07
C TYR A 173 13.63 0.58 3.91
N ASP A 174 13.71 1.49 4.87
CA ASP A 174 12.56 2.00 5.62
C ASP A 174 11.99 3.25 4.95
N LEU A 175 10.77 3.17 4.45
CA LEU A 175 10.06 4.29 3.81
C LEU A 175 9.71 5.43 4.78
N LEU A 176 9.64 5.16 6.08
CA LEU A 176 9.31 6.17 7.09
C LEU A 176 10.56 6.90 7.56
N GLY A 177 11.64 6.17 7.77
CA GLY A 177 12.94 6.73 8.14
C GLY A 177 13.71 7.27 6.94
N ASP A 178 13.23 7.02 5.71
CA ASP A 178 13.85 7.41 4.43
C ASP A 178 15.32 7.00 4.33
N ALA A 179 15.63 5.74 4.70
CA ALA A 179 17.00 5.24 4.80
C ALA A 179 17.10 3.73 4.62
N VAL A 180 18.27 3.25 4.16
CA VAL A 180 18.64 1.84 4.23
C VAL A 180 18.88 1.46 5.69
N VAL A 181 18.20 0.40 6.15
CA VAL A 181 18.31 -0.13 7.51
C VAL A 181 19.12 -1.41 7.58
N ALA A 182 19.33 -2.10 6.45
CA ALA A 182 20.19 -3.27 6.35
C ALA A 182 20.71 -3.49 4.93
N GLY A 183 21.89 -4.10 4.79
CA GLY A 183 22.51 -4.45 3.53
C GLY A 183 23.69 -3.55 3.12
N PRO A 184 24.32 -3.79 1.93
CA PRO A 184 24.01 -4.88 0.99
C PRO A 184 24.21 -6.27 1.58
N LEU A 185 23.28 -7.19 1.31
CA LEU A 185 23.30 -8.58 1.72
C LEU A 185 23.12 -9.50 0.51
N PRO A 186 23.68 -10.73 0.49
CA PRO A 186 23.46 -11.66 -0.61
C PRO A 186 21.99 -12.10 -0.73
N ASN A 187 21.51 -12.27 -1.99
CA ASN A 187 20.13 -12.66 -2.26
C ASN A 187 19.81 -14.11 -1.82
N ASP A 188 20.80 -15.00 -1.76
CA ASP A 188 20.60 -16.41 -1.39
C ASP A 188 20.15 -16.60 0.07
N GLY A 189 20.43 -15.63 0.92
CA GLY A 189 20.01 -15.56 2.31
C GLY A 189 18.79 -14.67 2.57
N LEU A 190 18.02 -14.31 1.54
CA LEU A 190 16.88 -13.42 1.73
C LEU A 190 15.86 -13.98 2.72
N ALA A 191 15.63 -13.22 3.76
CA ALA A 191 14.50 -13.36 4.66
C ALA A 191 13.92 -11.97 4.91
N ILE A 192 12.61 -11.86 5.01
CA ILE A 192 11.94 -10.64 5.44
C ILE A 192 11.38 -10.81 6.84
N ASP A 193 11.17 -9.72 7.55
CA ASP A 193 10.45 -9.78 8.81
C ASP A 193 9.08 -10.40 8.61
N PRO A 194 8.70 -11.44 9.39
CA PRO A 194 7.38 -12.07 9.29
C PRO A 194 6.25 -11.05 9.45
N LEU A 195 5.27 -11.14 8.56
CA LEU A 195 4.08 -10.28 8.60
C LEU A 195 2.88 -11.04 9.18
N PRO A 196 1.96 -10.35 9.86
CA PRO A 196 0.68 -10.94 10.23
C PRO A 196 -0.09 -11.39 9.00
N SER A 197 -0.70 -12.59 9.06
CA SER A 197 -1.52 -13.08 7.95
C SER A 197 -2.63 -12.09 7.59
N GLY A 198 -2.86 -11.91 6.30
CA GLY A 198 -3.85 -11.00 5.75
C GLY A 198 -3.38 -9.55 5.66
N PHE A 199 -2.11 -9.24 5.93
CA PHE A 199 -1.61 -7.85 5.97
C PHE A 199 -1.94 -7.07 4.68
N MET A 200 -1.84 -7.70 3.52
CA MET A 200 -2.14 -7.09 2.22
C MET A 200 -3.62 -7.14 1.82
N ARG A 201 -4.48 -7.84 2.57
CA ARG A 201 -5.91 -7.94 2.26
C ARG A 201 -6.65 -6.63 2.56
N PRO A 202 -7.73 -6.31 1.80
CA PRO A 202 -8.62 -5.21 2.17
C PRO A 202 -9.12 -5.37 3.62
N ALA A 203 -9.20 -4.29 4.37
CA ALA A 203 -9.58 -4.34 5.80
C ALA A 203 -10.94 -5.02 6.04
N ARG A 204 -11.89 -4.86 5.11
CA ARG A 204 -13.22 -5.49 5.16
C ARG A 204 -13.19 -7.02 5.06
N ASP A 205 -12.15 -7.58 4.41
CA ASP A 205 -12.01 -9.01 4.12
C ASP A 205 -11.15 -9.73 5.18
N LEU A 206 -10.67 -9.00 6.20
CA LEU A 206 -9.90 -9.56 7.31
C LEU A 206 -10.81 -10.30 8.28
N THR A 207 -10.31 -11.44 8.80
CA THR A 207 -10.89 -12.01 10.02
C THR A 207 -10.53 -11.13 11.22
N PRO A 208 -11.27 -11.22 12.35
CA PRO A 208 -10.89 -10.51 13.56
C PRO A 208 -9.48 -10.84 14.05
N GLU A 209 -9.05 -12.09 13.92
CA GLU A 209 -7.72 -12.57 14.33
C GLU A 209 -6.63 -11.94 13.46
N GLN A 210 -6.82 -11.91 12.14
CA GLN A 210 -5.91 -11.26 11.21
C GLN A 210 -5.79 -9.75 11.51
N ALA A 211 -6.92 -9.10 11.72
CA ALA A 211 -6.93 -7.68 12.06
C ALA A 211 -6.23 -7.39 13.40
N ASN A 212 -6.39 -8.26 14.40
CA ASN A 212 -5.65 -8.18 15.66
C ASN A 212 -4.15 -8.28 15.44
N GLY A 213 -3.71 -9.26 14.65
CA GLY A 213 -2.30 -9.43 14.31
C GLY A 213 -1.71 -8.19 13.65
N ILE A 214 -2.43 -7.63 12.68
CA ILE A 214 -1.99 -6.41 11.98
C ILE A 214 -1.93 -5.21 12.93
N VAL A 215 -2.95 -5.00 13.78
CA VAL A 215 -2.96 -3.88 14.75
C VAL A 215 -1.78 -3.96 15.70
N ALA A 216 -1.45 -5.17 16.21
CA ALA A 216 -0.31 -5.32 17.10
C ALA A 216 1.02 -5.07 16.38
N HIS A 217 1.18 -5.56 15.16
CA HIS A 217 2.36 -5.28 14.35
C HIS A 217 2.53 -3.78 14.10
N LEU A 218 1.43 -3.07 13.77
CA LEU A 218 1.44 -1.61 13.60
C LEU A 218 1.77 -0.87 14.89
N ALA A 219 1.28 -1.35 16.03
CA ALA A 219 1.60 -0.78 17.34
C ALA A 219 3.09 -0.96 17.69
N GLN A 220 3.65 -2.15 17.44
CA GLN A 220 5.08 -2.41 17.65
C GLN A 220 5.99 -1.51 16.79
N ARG A 221 5.53 -1.13 15.60
CA ARG A 221 6.22 -0.22 14.68
C ARG A 221 5.89 1.26 14.92
N GLY A 222 5.18 1.60 15.99
CA GLY A 222 4.83 2.99 16.32
C GLY A 222 3.85 3.65 15.35
N GLN A 223 3.15 2.86 14.52
CA GLN A 223 2.20 3.38 13.54
C GLN A 223 0.86 3.79 14.15
N LEU A 224 0.56 3.28 15.31
CA LEU A 224 -0.57 3.65 16.18
C LEU A 224 -0.23 3.31 17.62
N THR A 225 -0.95 3.91 18.57
CA THR A 225 -0.77 3.63 20.00
C THR A 225 -2.08 3.14 20.61
N LEU A 226 -2.02 1.98 21.25
CA LEU A 226 -3.14 1.41 21.97
C LEU A 226 -3.28 2.08 23.34
N LYS A 227 -4.50 2.47 23.74
CA LYS A 227 -4.76 3.09 25.05
C LYS A 227 -4.45 2.10 26.18
N GLU A 228 -3.65 2.50 27.15
CA GLU A 228 -3.35 1.66 28.31
C GLU A 228 -4.60 1.29 29.11
N GLY A 229 -4.61 0.07 29.66
CA GLY A 229 -5.65 -0.42 30.57
C GLY A 229 -7.01 -0.73 29.94
N GLN A 230 -7.24 -0.38 28.66
CA GLN A 230 -8.49 -0.62 27.95
C GLN A 230 -8.35 -1.57 26.77
N ASN A 231 -7.15 -2.05 26.51
CA ASN A 231 -6.91 -2.93 25.38
C ASN A 231 -6.83 -4.39 25.81
N PRO A 232 -7.63 -5.24 25.16
CA PRO A 232 -7.54 -6.68 25.34
C PRO A 232 -6.30 -7.28 24.67
N LEU A 233 -5.60 -6.52 23.82
CA LEU A 233 -4.38 -6.97 23.14
C LEU A 233 -3.23 -6.99 24.14
N ARG A 234 -2.88 -8.17 24.60
CA ARG A 234 -1.64 -8.42 25.34
C ARG A 234 -0.60 -8.93 24.37
N ILE A 235 0.57 -8.34 24.39
CA ILE A 235 1.72 -8.81 23.63
C ILE A 235 2.54 -9.64 24.58
N GLY A 236 2.75 -10.91 24.26
CA GLY A 236 3.66 -11.79 24.98
C GLY A 236 5.11 -11.32 24.83
N GLY A 237 6.01 -11.72 25.75
CA GLY A 237 7.42 -11.35 25.68
C GLY A 237 8.16 -11.87 24.43
N ASP A 238 7.56 -12.80 23.72
CA ASP A 238 7.99 -13.37 22.44
C ASP A 238 7.34 -12.68 21.21
N GLY A 239 6.58 -11.59 21.43
CA GLY A 239 5.86 -10.89 20.36
C GLY A 239 4.51 -11.51 19.99
N THR A 240 4.12 -12.66 20.58
CA THR A 240 2.80 -13.26 20.34
C THR A 240 1.69 -12.41 20.91
N ILE A 241 0.59 -12.30 20.15
CA ILE A 241 -0.57 -11.55 20.56
C ILE A 241 -1.49 -12.43 21.39
N LEU A 242 -1.55 -12.15 22.66
CA LEU A 242 -2.48 -12.77 23.59
C LEU A 242 -3.77 -11.97 23.61
N SER A 243 -4.58 -12.07 22.55
CA SER A 243 -5.92 -11.48 22.57
C SER A 243 -6.91 -12.45 23.20
N PRO A 244 -7.61 -12.06 24.27
CA PRO A 244 -8.56 -12.95 24.92
C PRO A 244 -9.83 -13.21 24.10
N THR A 245 -10.23 -12.27 23.21
CA THR A 245 -11.37 -12.49 22.29
C THR A 245 -11.29 -11.59 21.07
N PRO A 246 -11.52 -12.13 19.85
CA PRO A 246 -11.53 -11.34 18.61
C PRO A 246 -12.69 -10.32 18.52
N ARG A 247 -13.60 -10.30 19.47
CA ARG A 247 -14.79 -9.43 19.47
C ARG A 247 -14.66 -8.19 20.37
N GLN A 248 -13.59 -8.08 21.16
CA GLN A 248 -13.39 -6.89 21.98
C GLN A 248 -12.94 -5.71 21.15
N ARG A 249 -13.59 -4.56 21.35
CA ARG A 249 -13.21 -3.30 20.73
C ARG A 249 -11.92 -2.79 21.36
N ILE A 250 -11.17 -2.02 20.58
CA ILE A 250 -9.93 -1.37 21.02
C ILE A 250 -10.13 0.15 21.12
N ALA A 251 -9.20 0.79 21.81
CA ALA A 251 -9.08 2.23 21.84
C ALA A 251 -7.64 2.64 21.46
N LEU A 252 -7.53 3.69 20.66
CA LEU A 252 -6.27 4.30 20.23
C LEU A 252 -6.09 5.61 21.00
N SER A 253 -4.92 5.82 21.62
CA SER A 253 -4.58 7.05 22.34
C SER A 253 -3.07 7.27 22.34
N PRO A 254 -2.59 8.42 21.82
CA PRO A 254 -3.38 9.49 21.22
C PRO A 254 -4.08 9.04 19.92
N ALA A 255 -5.04 9.84 19.44
CA ALA A 255 -5.72 9.61 18.18
C ALA A 255 -4.80 9.98 16.98
N LEU A 256 -3.60 9.40 16.98
CA LEU A 256 -2.54 9.59 15.99
C LEU A 256 -2.25 8.25 15.31
N VAL A 257 -2.41 8.19 13.99
CA VAL A 257 -2.24 6.96 13.20
C VAL A 257 -1.40 7.29 11.97
N ALA A 258 -0.30 6.57 11.77
CA ALA A 258 0.65 6.82 10.68
C ALA A 258 1.07 8.30 10.56
N GLY A 259 1.29 8.98 11.70
CA GLY A 259 1.66 10.38 11.72
C GLY A 259 0.52 11.38 11.48
N VAL A 260 -0.71 10.91 11.19
CA VAL A 260 -1.88 11.76 10.95
C VAL A 260 -2.81 11.72 12.16
N ARG A 261 -3.23 12.89 12.63
CA ARG A 261 -4.15 13.03 13.75
C ARG A 261 -5.61 12.89 13.29
N TYR A 262 -6.38 12.09 14.01
CA TYR A 262 -7.83 12.01 13.83
C TYR A 262 -8.51 12.93 14.85
N ALA A 263 -9.19 13.96 14.39
CA ALA A 263 -9.82 14.96 15.26
C ALA A 263 -11.32 15.05 15.01
N ASN A 264 -12.12 15.04 16.09
CA ASN A 264 -13.53 15.30 15.97
C ASN A 264 -13.75 16.77 15.50
N LYS A 265 -14.54 16.96 14.45
CA LYS A 265 -14.75 18.25 13.83
C LYS A 265 -15.46 19.25 14.76
N LEU A 266 -16.34 18.77 15.62
CA LEU A 266 -17.19 19.63 16.47
C LEU A 266 -16.45 20.16 17.70
N ASN A 267 -15.71 19.31 18.42
CA ASN A 267 -15.02 19.66 19.64
C ASN A 267 -13.49 19.69 19.52
N ARG A 268 -12.94 19.32 18.37
CA ARG A 268 -11.50 19.26 18.08
C ARG A 268 -10.73 18.25 18.94
N SER A 269 -11.41 17.38 19.67
CA SER A 269 -10.74 16.32 20.43
C SER A 269 -10.03 15.35 19.48
N ALA A 270 -8.79 15.05 19.81
CA ALA A 270 -7.93 14.08 19.13
C ALA A 270 -7.18 13.19 20.14
N ASP A 271 -7.73 13.05 21.36
CA ASP A 271 -7.05 12.35 22.44
C ASP A 271 -7.25 10.83 22.35
N VAL A 272 -8.45 10.41 21.99
CA VAL A 272 -8.85 9.00 21.97
C VAL A 272 -9.80 8.73 20.81
N ILE A 273 -9.57 7.60 20.12
CA ILE A 273 -10.55 6.93 19.28
C ILE A 273 -10.91 5.63 20.00
N ASP A 274 -12.09 5.54 20.57
CA ASP A 274 -12.55 4.38 21.33
C ASP A 274 -13.60 3.55 20.56
N ASN A 275 -13.97 2.40 21.14
CA ASN A 275 -14.95 1.46 20.56
C ASN A 275 -14.65 1.07 19.09
N VAL A 276 -13.39 0.85 18.76
CA VAL A 276 -12.95 0.58 17.37
C VAL A 276 -12.83 -0.93 17.14
N ASP A 277 -13.44 -1.43 16.08
CA ASP A 277 -13.15 -2.77 15.53
C ASP A 277 -11.71 -2.76 14.94
N GLN A 278 -10.96 -3.83 15.16
CA GLN A 278 -9.56 -3.93 14.70
C GLN A 278 -9.42 -3.74 13.20
N ARG A 279 -10.40 -4.22 12.41
CA ARG A 279 -10.45 -3.97 10.95
C ARG A 279 -10.59 -2.50 10.63
N MET A 280 -11.34 -1.76 11.46
CA MET A 280 -11.45 -0.31 11.31
C MET A 280 -10.13 0.38 11.65
N ALA A 281 -9.40 -0.05 12.69
CA ALA A 281 -8.09 0.49 12.99
C ALA A 281 -7.09 0.31 11.82
N VAL A 282 -7.12 -0.85 11.16
CA VAL A 282 -6.34 -1.08 9.91
C VAL A 282 -6.81 -0.16 8.78
N ALA A 283 -8.11 0.06 8.65
CA ALA A 283 -8.66 0.98 7.63
C ALA A 283 -8.25 2.44 7.90
N LEU A 284 -8.27 2.89 9.15
CA LEU A 284 -7.81 4.22 9.56
C LEU A 284 -6.32 4.41 9.26
N TRP A 285 -5.49 3.40 9.54
CA TRP A 285 -4.07 3.42 9.19
C TRP A 285 -3.86 3.57 7.69
N ARG A 286 -4.58 2.82 6.86
CA ARG A 286 -4.49 2.91 5.40
C ARG A 286 -4.98 4.26 4.88
N LEU A 287 -6.06 4.79 5.46
CA LEU A 287 -6.59 6.11 5.10
C LEU A 287 -5.58 7.21 5.42
N ALA A 288 -4.95 7.18 6.58
CA ALA A 288 -3.91 8.13 6.96
C ALA A 288 -2.72 8.09 6.00
N ARG A 289 -2.24 6.90 5.65
CA ARG A 289 -1.15 6.71 4.68
C ARG A 289 -1.52 7.18 3.28
N TRP A 290 -2.74 6.90 2.84
CA TRP A 290 -3.24 7.39 1.56
C TRP A 290 -3.33 8.92 1.54
N ALA A 291 -3.85 9.52 2.58
CA ALA A 291 -3.94 10.98 2.70
C ALA A 291 -2.54 11.63 2.65
N ASN A 292 -1.58 11.10 3.40
CA ASN A 292 -0.18 11.55 3.37
C ASN A 292 0.49 11.37 2.00
N ALA A 293 0.21 10.28 1.30
CA ALA A 293 0.76 10.04 -0.03
C ALA A 293 0.15 10.97 -1.09
N SER A 294 -1.11 11.36 -0.92
CA SER A 294 -1.82 12.28 -1.82
C SER A 294 -1.41 13.73 -1.61
N SER A 295 -1.17 14.11 -0.37
CA SER A 295 -0.59 15.40 0.03
C SER A 295 0.28 15.15 1.27
N PRO A 296 1.62 15.14 1.13
CA PRO A 296 2.52 14.73 2.22
C PRO A 296 2.43 15.61 3.47
N ASP A 297 1.77 16.77 3.35
CA ASP A 297 1.56 17.71 4.44
C ASP A 297 0.17 17.60 5.09
N VAL A 298 -0.55 16.47 4.91
CA VAL A 298 -1.79 16.22 5.67
C VAL A 298 -1.44 15.94 7.13
N GLU A 299 -1.91 16.82 8.02
CA GLU A 299 -1.64 16.74 9.46
C GLU A 299 -2.85 16.16 10.21
N VAL A 300 -4.06 16.41 9.72
CA VAL A 300 -5.31 16.04 10.41
C VAL A 300 -6.35 15.47 9.44
N ILE A 301 -6.94 14.36 9.84
CA ILE A 301 -8.22 13.87 9.29
C ILE A 301 -9.31 14.27 10.27
N THR A 302 -10.32 15.00 9.81
CA THR A 302 -11.46 15.39 10.64
C THR A 302 -12.64 14.45 10.44
N HIS A 303 -13.36 14.15 11.53
CA HIS A 303 -14.54 13.28 11.53
C HIS A 303 -15.64 13.83 12.42
N LEU A 304 -16.89 13.37 12.24
CA LEU A 304 -18.03 13.65 13.11
C LEU A 304 -18.28 12.54 14.13
N GLY A 305 -17.87 11.30 13.81
CA GLY A 305 -17.97 10.14 14.70
C GLY A 305 -17.12 8.97 14.23
N ILE A 306 -16.56 8.23 15.18
CA ILE A 306 -15.92 6.92 14.98
C ILE A 306 -16.35 6.06 16.16
N GLY A 307 -16.83 4.82 15.92
CA GLY A 307 -17.13 3.84 16.97
C GLY A 307 -18.40 4.09 17.78
N HIS A 308 -19.12 5.16 17.55
CA HIS A 308 -20.37 5.49 18.24
C HIS A 308 -21.43 5.95 17.24
N GLY A 309 -22.62 5.34 17.28
CA GLY A 309 -23.74 5.59 16.38
C GLY A 309 -25.03 5.89 17.15
N GLY A 310 -26.15 5.86 16.42
CA GLY A 310 -27.49 6.02 16.95
C GLY A 310 -27.96 4.86 17.86
N PRO A 311 -29.25 4.79 18.16
CA PRO A 311 -29.81 3.80 19.12
C PRO A 311 -29.82 2.36 18.58
N ASN A 312 -29.60 2.13 17.29
CA ASN A 312 -29.57 0.78 16.71
C ASN A 312 -28.24 0.08 17.07
N PRO A 313 -28.24 -1.04 17.81
CA PRO A 313 -27.02 -1.75 18.19
C PRO A 313 -26.27 -2.36 16.99
N ASP A 314 -26.95 -2.61 15.88
CA ASP A 314 -26.37 -3.16 14.65
C ASP A 314 -25.85 -2.08 13.69
N ASP A 315 -25.92 -0.81 14.08
CA ASP A 315 -25.32 0.30 13.35
C ASP A 315 -23.79 0.09 13.22
N CYS A 316 -23.25 0.35 12.05
CA CYS A 316 -21.83 0.18 11.77
C CYS A 316 -20.93 1.01 12.72
N HIS A 317 -21.40 2.18 13.18
CA HIS A 317 -20.69 2.98 14.18
C HIS A 317 -20.68 2.27 15.54
N ASN A 318 -21.82 1.73 16.01
CA ASN A 318 -21.91 0.98 17.26
C ASN A 318 -21.09 -0.31 17.20
N LEU A 319 -20.92 -0.88 16.00
CA LEU A 319 -20.03 -2.01 15.77
C LEU A 319 -18.56 -1.59 15.64
N GLY A 320 -18.20 -0.32 15.75
CA GLY A 320 -16.85 0.20 15.63
C GLY A 320 -16.27 0.08 14.20
N ARG A 321 -17.12 0.08 13.16
CA ARG A 321 -16.78 -0.22 11.77
C ARG A 321 -17.05 0.93 10.80
N ALA A 322 -17.37 2.11 11.30
CA ALA A 322 -17.65 3.27 10.48
C ALA A 322 -16.96 4.52 10.99
N ILE A 323 -16.70 5.43 10.07
CA ILE A 323 -16.22 6.80 10.32
C ILE A 323 -17.09 7.76 9.51
N ASP A 324 -17.61 8.79 10.16
CA ASP A 324 -18.19 9.95 9.49
C ASP A 324 -17.07 10.91 9.10
N PHE A 325 -16.43 10.63 7.97
CA PHE A 325 -15.36 11.46 7.45
C PHE A 325 -15.85 12.87 7.13
N ALA A 326 -15.23 13.89 7.72
CA ALA A 326 -15.64 15.29 7.57
C ALA A 326 -14.67 16.14 6.74
N GLY A 327 -13.40 15.76 6.66
CA GLY A 327 -12.43 16.51 5.88
C GLY A 327 -10.98 16.21 6.24
N ILE A 328 -10.08 16.99 5.68
CA ILE A 328 -8.65 16.95 5.96
C ILE A 328 -8.09 18.35 6.16
N GLU A 329 -7.04 18.46 6.96
CA GLU A 329 -6.31 19.70 7.20
C GLU A 329 -4.81 19.43 7.11
N GLY A 330 -4.03 20.43 6.74
CA GLY A 330 -2.60 20.33 6.60
C GLY A 330 -1.96 21.53 5.96
N ARG A 331 -0.84 21.34 5.28
CA ARG A 331 -0.10 22.36 4.55
C ARG A 331 0.10 21.97 3.09
N LEU A 332 0.00 22.92 2.19
CA LEU A 332 0.35 22.75 0.78
C LEU A 332 1.37 23.82 0.40
N SER A 333 2.59 23.42 0.09
CA SER A 333 3.71 24.35 -0.14
C SER A 333 3.91 25.34 1.02
N GLY A 334 3.82 24.82 2.26
CA GLY A 334 3.95 25.60 3.50
C GLY A 334 2.72 26.45 3.89
N ARG A 335 1.70 26.52 3.05
CA ARG A 335 0.46 27.26 3.33
C ARG A 335 -0.60 26.34 3.92
N PRO A 336 -1.27 26.73 5.02
CA PRO A 336 -2.31 25.90 5.60
C PRO A 336 -3.49 25.75 4.64
N PHE A 337 -4.07 24.54 4.61
CA PHE A 337 -5.32 24.25 3.93
C PHE A 337 -6.26 23.46 4.82
N ALA A 338 -7.56 23.58 4.56
CA ALA A 338 -8.60 22.74 5.15
C ALA A 338 -9.66 22.45 4.08
N LEU A 339 -9.90 21.16 3.84
CA LEU A 339 -10.96 20.69 2.95
C LEU A 339 -12.06 20.06 3.80
N ASP A 340 -13.29 20.49 3.55
CA ASP A 340 -14.48 20.07 4.26
C ASP A 340 -15.45 19.38 3.30
N VAL A 341 -15.89 18.18 3.64
CA VAL A 341 -16.79 17.40 2.78
C VAL A 341 -18.10 18.15 2.48
N LEU A 342 -18.71 18.79 3.48
CA LEU A 342 -19.98 19.51 3.29
C LEU A 342 -19.83 20.80 2.50
N ARG A 343 -18.73 21.53 2.71
CA ARG A 343 -18.49 22.82 2.07
C ARG A 343 -17.91 22.67 0.66
N ASP A 344 -16.97 21.74 0.48
CA ASP A 344 -16.10 21.69 -0.70
C ASP A 344 -16.44 20.54 -1.66
N TRP A 345 -17.30 19.59 -1.23
CA TRP A 345 -17.67 18.43 -2.03
C TRP A 345 -18.83 18.76 -2.99
N GLY A 346 -18.55 18.64 -4.29
CA GLY A 346 -19.59 18.65 -5.33
C GLY A 346 -20.22 20.00 -5.69
N SER A 347 -19.88 21.11 -5.01
CA SER A 347 -20.48 22.42 -5.23
C SER A 347 -19.66 23.37 -6.12
N ARG A 348 -18.43 23.02 -6.46
CA ARG A 348 -17.53 23.84 -7.29
C ARG A 348 -16.81 22.99 -8.31
N PRO A 349 -16.56 23.51 -9.54
CA PRO A 349 -15.60 22.86 -10.43
C PRO A 349 -14.26 22.79 -9.69
N ALA A 350 -13.60 21.64 -9.79
CA ALA A 350 -12.32 21.38 -9.15
C ALA A 350 -11.26 22.36 -9.68
N SER A 351 -11.20 23.54 -9.12
CA SER A 351 -10.27 24.61 -9.52
C SER A 351 -8.96 24.58 -8.73
N SER A 352 -8.86 23.76 -7.68
CA SER A 352 -7.63 23.55 -6.94
C SER A 352 -7.08 22.15 -7.17
N ALA A 353 -5.78 22.03 -7.34
CA ALA A 353 -5.09 20.74 -7.49
C ALA A 353 -5.36 19.78 -6.32
N VAL A 354 -5.60 20.31 -5.12
CA VAL A 354 -5.90 19.54 -3.91
C VAL A 354 -7.27 18.88 -3.99
N VAL A 355 -8.31 19.60 -4.45
CA VAL A 355 -9.67 19.06 -4.60
C VAL A 355 -9.69 17.99 -5.68
N THR A 356 -8.98 18.19 -6.78
CA THR A 356 -8.86 17.20 -7.86
C THR A 356 -8.18 15.93 -7.40
N THR A 357 -7.14 16.03 -6.58
CA THR A 357 -6.38 14.89 -6.06
C THR A 357 -7.22 14.03 -5.11
N ILE A 358 -8.13 14.63 -4.35
CA ILE A 358 -8.92 13.91 -3.32
C ILE A 358 -10.26 13.41 -3.88
N ALA A 359 -10.86 14.10 -4.84
CA ALA A 359 -12.16 13.71 -5.43
C ALA A 359 -12.06 12.56 -6.45
N ALA A 360 -10.92 12.40 -7.11
CA ALA A 360 -10.72 11.39 -8.16
C ALA A 360 -10.94 9.91 -7.73
N PRO A 361 -10.61 9.46 -6.51
CA PRO A 361 -10.75 8.06 -6.13
C PRO A 361 -12.17 7.52 -6.12
N LEU A 362 -13.17 8.37 -5.92
CA LEU A 362 -14.58 7.94 -5.80
C LEU A 362 -15.31 7.85 -7.14
N SER A 363 -14.79 8.51 -8.18
CA SER A 363 -15.37 8.48 -9.53
C SER A 363 -14.77 7.36 -10.42
N ALA A 364 -13.56 6.89 -10.14
CA ALA A 364 -12.86 5.91 -10.96
C ALA A 364 -13.50 4.51 -10.94
N THR A 365 -14.32 4.19 -9.94
CA THR A 365 -15.03 2.90 -9.85
C THR A 365 -16.23 2.78 -10.81
N ARG A 366 -16.70 3.87 -11.42
CA ARG A 366 -17.87 3.85 -12.32
C ARG A 366 -17.55 3.71 -13.81
N ASN A 367 -16.33 3.96 -14.26
CA ASN A 367 -16.00 4.01 -15.69
C ASN A 367 -15.26 2.77 -16.23
N ALA A 368 -15.10 1.72 -15.45
CA ALA A 368 -14.51 0.47 -15.95
C ALA A 368 -15.47 -0.40 -16.82
N SER A 369 -16.73 0.03 -17.02
CA SER A 369 -17.76 -0.75 -17.73
C SER A 369 -18.25 -0.13 -19.05
N ARG A 370 -17.66 0.96 -19.57
CA ARG A 370 -18.07 1.55 -20.84
C ARG A 370 -16.89 1.81 -21.77
N SER A 371 -16.48 0.80 -22.50
CA SER A 371 -15.98 0.92 -23.87
C SER A 371 -15.95 -0.47 -24.52
N SER A 372 -17.13 -0.98 -24.86
CA SER A 372 -17.30 -1.93 -25.94
C SER A 372 -18.12 -1.19 -27.00
N GLY A 373 -17.43 -0.77 -28.03
CA GLY A 373 -17.94 -0.20 -29.26
C GLY A 373 -16.78 -0.15 -30.22
#